data_4984ac3ab0c7c977de744775afdceb39
#
_entry.id   4984ac3ab0c7c977de744775afdceb39
#
_cell.length_a   1.000
_cell.length_b   1.000
_cell.length_c   1.000
_cell.angle_alpha   90.00
_cell.angle_beta   90.00
_cell.angle_gamma   90.00
#
_symmetry.space_group_name_H-M   'P 1'
#
loop_
_entity.id
_entity.type
_entity.pdbx_description
1 polymer ?
#
loop_
_entity_poly.entity_id
_entity_poly.type
_entity_poly.pdbx_seq_one_letter_code
_entity_poly.pdbx_strand_id
1 'polypeptide(L)'
;VLKTFDEMDGNTTSKLLGQYHKALALAAVGDFENADKILSGNVNGSLRLTRGSLIAHAQIMAELSKEEEALELIDKMALKGQDNELDLLRQNIQNGKSSYDYITSAQQGIAEVLFTLAFALNGSENDQTSLLYARLAQSLRPNNAETILLTSELLRDQKQFDLAIENYETISKDNSLYLSAEIGRAETLIAADKPDLAIAVLKELAVNYKKSSRVFMSLGDAYRGQKKFMLARSAYDKAQSLIGKPNSSHWFLFYTLGICNERLGNWPRAEMNFRMALDLSPNQPLILNYLGYLLVEKNKKLEEARKMIEKAVAARPNSGFIIDSLGWSLFTLGKFEDAIQPMERAVELMPDDPIVNDHLGDVYWKVGRKREAKFQWRRAISFDPEEKELVRIRKKLEVGLDEVQAQEKKK
;
A
#
# COMPACT_ATOMS: atom_id res chain seq x y z
N VAL A 1 3.31 37.90 11.60
CA VAL A 1 3.25 36.43 11.44
C VAL A 1 1.88 35.89 11.86
N LEU A 2 1.41 36.09 13.12
CA LEU A 2 0.13 35.49 13.56
C LEU A 2 -1.08 36.00 12.77
N LYS A 3 -1.15 37.30 12.45
CA LYS A 3 -2.20 37.88 11.60
C LYS A 3 -2.22 37.30 10.19
N THR A 4 -1.07 37.00 9.63
CA THR A 4 -0.94 36.43 8.30
C THR A 4 -1.61 35.06 8.20
N PHE A 5 -1.57 34.24 9.27
CA PHE A 5 -2.28 32.96 9.30
C PHE A 5 -3.81 33.12 9.34
N ASP A 6 -4.33 34.19 9.98
CA ASP A 6 -5.77 34.49 10.00
C ASP A 6 -6.29 35.02 8.67
N GLU A 7 -5.41 35.66 7.90
CA GLU A 7 -5.70 36.23 6.58
C GLU A 7 -5.55 35.21 5.44
N MET A 8 -5.18 33.96 5.73
CA MET A 8 -5.05 32.93 4.71
C MET A 8 -6.40 32.59 4.09
N ASP A 9 -6.62 33.07 2.87
CA ASP A 9 -7.73 32.69 2.01
C ASP A 9 -7.40 31.42 1.24
N GLY A 10 -8.39 30.53 1.12
CA GLY A 10 -8.19 29.28 0.40
C GLY A 10 -9.27 28.25 0.71
N ASN A 11 -9.04 27.03 0.21
CA ASN A 11 -9.90 25.89 0.53
C ASN A 11 -9.76 25.48 2.01
N THR A 12 -10.62 24.58 2.46
CA THR A 12 -10.64 24.09 3.85
C THR A 12 -9.28 23.57 4.32
N THR A 13 -8.53 22.87 3.44
CA THR A 13 -7.21 22.31 3.76
C THR A 13 -6.18 23.41 4.03
N SER A 14 -6.12 24.46 3.21
CA SER A 14 -5.21 25.60 3.41
C SER A 14 -5.47 26.31 4.74
N LYS A 15 -6.74 26.52 5.08
CA LYS A 15 -7.13 27.14 6.37
C LYS A 15 -6.72 26.27 7.56
N LEU A 16 -6.90 24.96 7.47
CA LEU A 16 -6.53 24.03 8.52
C LEU A 16 -5.01 23.99 8.73
N LEU A 17 -4.21 23.97 7.64
CA LEU A 17 -2.75 24.05 7.73
C LEU A 17 -2.31 25.37 8.34
N GLY A 18 -2.92 26.50 7.95
CA GLY A 18 -2.66 27.80 8.54
C GLY A 18 -2.91 27.84 10.06
N GLN A 19 -4.04 27.28 10.51
CA GLN A 19 -4.35 27.17 11.95
C GLN A 19 -3.36 26.26 12.69
N TYR A 20 -2.97 25.13 12.12
CA TYR A 20 -1.93 24.26 12.71
C TYR A 20 -0.63 25.03 12.94
N HIS A 21 -0.09 25.70 11.91
CA HIS A 21 1.15 26.45 12.04
C HIS A 21 1.03 27.67 12.95
N LYS A 22 -0.16 28.30 13.02
CA LYS A 22 -0.46 29.35 14.01
C LYS A 22 -0.36 28.81 15.43
N ALA A 23 -0.94 27.63 15.69
CA ALA A 23 -0.85 26.99 17.01
C ALA A 23 0.61 26.67 17.39
N LEU A 24 1.41 26.13 16.47
CA LEU A 24 2.84 25.89 16.71
C LEU A 24 3.62 27.19 16.99
N ALA A 25 3.30 28.28 16.27
CA ALA A 25 3.93 29.59 16.49
C ALA A 25 3.56 30.20 17.85
N LEU A 26 2.31 29.99 18.31
CA LEU A 26 1.86 30.38 19.65
C LEU A 26 2.59 29.56 20.72
N ALA A 27 2.67 28.25 20.58
CA ALA A 27 3.38 27.37 21.51
C ALA A 27 4.86 27.71 21.59
N ALA A 28 5.51 28.05 20.48
CA ALA A 28 6.93 28.44 20.44
C ALA A 28 7.24 29.74 21.23
N VAL A 29 6.24 30.56 21.51
CA VAL A 29 6.37 31.77 22.36
C VAL A 29 5.74 31.60 23.74
N GLY A 30 5.31 30.37 24.10
CA GLY A 30 4.76 30.03 25.41
C GLY A 30 3.26 30.31 25.57
N ASP A 31 2.56 30.69 24.50
CA ASP A 31 1.08 30.90 24.54
C ASP A 31 0.36 29.56 24.30
N PHE A 32 0.52 28.65 25.27
CA PHE A 32 -0.01 27.29 25.20
C PHE A 32 -1.54 27.24 25.23
N GLU A 33 -2.20 28.15 25.95
CA GLU A 33 -3.66 28.19 26.04
C GLU A 33 -4.32 28.45 24.68
N ASN A 34 -3.82 29.45 23.93
CA ASN A 34 -4.36 29.74 22.61
C ASN A 34 -3.93 28.67 21.56
N ALA A 35 -2.76 28.09 21.71
CA ALA A 35 -2.33 26.97 20.88
C ALA A 35 -3.25 25.75 21.05
N ASP A 36 -3.55 25.37 22.30
CA ASP A 36 -4.45 24.25 22.60
C ASP A 36 -5.88 24.49 22.11
N LYS A 37 -6.43 25.70 22.28
CA LYS A 37 -7.75 26.02 21.73
C LYS A 37 -7.85 25.82 20.23
N ILE A 38 -6.80 26.17 19.49
CA ILE A 38 -6.77 25.96 18.03
C ILE A 38 -6.69 24.47 17.71
N LEU A 39 -5.81 23.71 18.36
CA LEU A 39 -5.61 22.30 18.07
C LEU A 39 -6.82 21.44 18.49
N SER A 40 -7.38 21.70 19.68
CA SER A 40 -8.58 21.01 20.19
C SER A 40 -9.83 21.29 19.35
N GLY A 41 -9.99 22.53 18.82
CA GLY A 41 -11.11 22.90 17.96
C GLY A 41 -11.08 22.24 16.59
N ASN A 42 -9.92 21.80 16.12
CA ASN A 42 -9.72 21.18 14.80
C ASN A 42 -9.78 19.65 14.82
N VAL A 43 -9.90 19.00 15.98
CA VAL A 43 -9.97 17.53 16.11
C VAL A 43 -11.16 16.92 15.35
N ASN A 44 -12.22 17.70 15.07
CA ASN A 44 -13.36 17.30 14.26
C ASN A 44 -13.22 17.65 12.76
N GLY A 45 -12.12 18.26 12.35
CA GLY A 45 -11.82 18.62 10.97
C GLY A 45 -10.89 17.62 10.29
N SER A 46 -10.94 17.58 8.97
CA SER A 46 -10.23 16.63 8.08
C SER A 46 -8.70 16.80 7.99
N LEU A 47 -8.05 17.46 8.94
CA LEU A 47 -6.59 17.38 9.05
C LEU A 47 -6.24 15.97 9.52
N ARG A 48 -5.64 15.18 8.64
CA ARG A 48 -4.91 13.99 9.09
C ARG A 48 -3.79 14.50 9.99
N LEU A 49 -3.96 14.31 11.30
CA LEU A 49 -2.92 14.62 12.28
C LEU A 49 -1.67 13.82 11.89
N THR A 50 -0.59 14.54 11.60
CA THR A 50 0.72 13.90 11.46
C THR A 50 1.17 13.42 12.84
N ARG A 51 2.11 12.49 12.88
CA ARG A 51 2.73 12.06 14.14
C ARG A 51 3.32 13.26 14.90
N GLY A 52 3.97 14.18 14.17
CA GLY A 52 4.52 15.39 14.75
C GLY A 52 3.45 16.31 15.36
N SER A 53 2.30 16.46 14.72
CA SER A 53 1.19 17.26 15.30
C SER A 53 0.62 16.63 16.59
N LEU A 54 0.61 15.29 16.66
CA LEU A 54 0.23 14.57 17.88
C LEU A 54 1.21 14.85 19.03
N ILE A 55 2.52 14.77 18.76
CA ILE A 55 3.57 15.04 19.74
C ILE A 55 3.46 16.49 20.24
N ALA A 56 3.38 17.44 19.31
CA ALA A 56 3.26 18.86 19.66
C ALA A 56 2.04 19.15 20.53
N HIS A 57 0.87 18.60 20.18
CA HIS A 57 -0.37 18.83 20.93
C HIS A 57 -0.32 18.17 22.32
N ALA A 58 0.20 16.95 22.43
CA ALA A 58 0.35 16.29 23.73
C ALA A 58 1.33 17.04 24.65
N GLN A 59 2.43 17.60 24.12
CA GLN A 59 3.35 18.44 24.87
C GLN A 59 2.67 19.76 25.33
N ILE A 60 1.90 20.41 24.46
CA ILE A 60 1.15 21.63 24.80
C ILE A 60 0.15 21.36 25.93
N MET A 61 -0.58 20.24 25.84
CA MET A 61 -1.53 19.85 26.91
C MET A 61 -0.79 19.61 28.23
N ALA A 62 0.38 18.98 28.20
CA ALA A 62 1.19 18.76 29.41
C ALA A 62 1.65 20.08 30.07
N GLU A 63 2.04 21.09 29.27
CA GLU A 63 2.37 22.44 29.79
C GLU A 63 1.16 23.12 30.49
N LEU A 64 -0.05 22.75 30.10
CA LEU A 64 -1.29 23.26 30.68
C LEU A 64 -1.82 22.41 31.84
N SER A 65 -1.03 21.46 32.35
CA SER A 65 -1.46 20.48 33.37
C SER A 65 -2.71 19.69 32.97
N LYS A 66 -2.80 19.30 31.68
CA LYS A 66 -3.86 18.45 31.10
C LYS A 66 -3.32 17.07 30.76
N GLU A 67 -2.63 16.43 31.71
CA GLU A 67 -1.91 15.17 31.49
C GLU A 67 -2.86 14.05 31.07
N GLU A 68 -4.05 13.94 31.68
CA GLU A 68 -5.04 12.92 31.36
C GLU A 68 -5.51 13.03 29.90
N GLU A 69 -5.83 14.26 29.45
CA GLU A 69 -6.27 14.55 28.08
C GLU A 69 -5.15 14.25 27.07
N ALA A 70 -3.89 14.61 27.39
CA ALA A 70 -2.74 14.33 26.57
C ALA A 70 -2.50 12.82 26.40
N LEU A 71 -2.63 12.06 27.49
CA LEU A 71 -2.50 10.60 27.46
C LEU A 71 -3.63 9.95 26.65
N GLU A 72 -4.86 10.43 26.80
CA GLU A 72 -6.00 9.96 26.04
C GLU A 72 -5.81 10.23 24.54
N LEU A 73 -5.30 11.40 24.16
CA LEU A 73 -4.98 11.76 22.79
C LEU A 73 -3.94 10.80 22.18
N ILE A 74 -2.84 10.53 22.91
CA ILE A 74 -1.82 9.58 22.46
C ILE A 74 -2.41 8.17 22.33
N ASP A 75 -3.21 7.70 23.28
CA ASP A 75 -3.78 6.35 23.29
C ASP A 75 -4.83 6.12 22.20
N LYS A 76 -5.52 7.18 21.74
CA LYS A 76 -6.42 7.12 20.58
C LYS A 76 -5.70 7.01 19.26
N MET A 77 -4.51 7.61 19.16
CA MET A 77 -3.80 7.76 17.88
C MET A 77 -2.68 6.74 17.69
N ALA A 78 -2.11 6.20 18.77
CA ALA A 78 -0.97 5.32 18.74
C ALA A 78 -1.15 4.08 19.59
N LEU A 79 -0.83 2.91 19.03
CA LEU A 79 -0.81 1.65 19.78
C LEU A 79 0.43 1.58 20.67
N LYS A 80 0.25 1.28 21.95
CA LYS A 80 1.32 1.07 22.92
C LYS A 80 2.37 0.07 22.43
N GLY A 81 3.66 0.41 22.57
CA GLY A 81 4.77 -0.47 22.23
C GLY A 81 5.10 -0.54 20.74
N GLN A 82 4.48 0.30 19.91
CA GLN A 82 4.79 0.38 18.47
C GLN A 82 5.62 1.61 18.09
N ASP A 83 5.68 2.62 18.97
CA ASP A 83 6.45 3.84 18.78
C ASP A 83 7.14 4.21 20.10
N ASN A 84 8.44 3.96 20.17
CA ASN A 84 9.24 4.19 21.37
C ASN A 84 9.24 5.65 21.83
N GLU A 85 9.18 6.62 20.91
CA GLU A 85 9.16 8.04 21.25
C GLU A 85 7.83 8.46 21.85
N LEU A 86 6.71 7.97 21.29
CA LEU A 86 5.39 8.19 21.88
C LEU A 86 5.24 7.47 23.23
N ASP A 87 5.84 6.30 23.37
CA ASP A 87 5.88 5.59 24.66
C ASP A 87 6.73 6.34 25.69
N LEU A 88 7.86 6.95 25.27
CA LEU A 88 8.67 7.81 26.12
C LEU A 88 7.94 9.11 26.47
N LEU A 89 7.31 9.76 25.49
CA LEU A 89 6.49 10.95 25.73
C LEU A 89 5.37 10.65 26.75
N ARG A 90 4.69 9.52 26.60
CA ARG A 90 3.67 9.06 27.53
C ARG A 90 4.23 8.92 28.97
N GLN A 91 5.41 8.29 29.10
CA GLN A 91 6.06 8.16 30.41
C GLN A 91 6.48 9.51 30.99
N ASN A 92 7.00 10.43 30.16
CA ASN A 92 7.40 11.76 30.59
C ASN A 92 6.20 12.57 31.07
N ILE A 93 5.07 12.52 30.35
CA ILE A 93 3.82 13.17 30.77
C ILE A 93 3.33 12.57 32.10
N GLN A 94 3.26 11.26 32.23
CA GLN A 94 2.84 10.58 33.47
C GLN A 94 3.72 10.94 34.69
N ASN A 95 4.99 11.26 34.47
CA ASN A 95 5.94 11.62 35.52
C ASN A 95 6.08 13.15 35.74
N GLY A 96 5.27 13.97 35.04
CA GLY A 96 5.38 15.45 35.12
C GLY A 96 6.71 16.01 34.58
N LYS A 97 7.35 15.29 33.65
CA LYS A 97 8.67 15.64 33.08
C LYS A 97 8.58 16.10 31.62
N SER A 98 7.39 16.19 31.07
CA SER A 98 7.21 16.65 29.68
C SER A 98 7.30 18.17 29.64
N SER A 99 8.04 18.68 28.66
CA SER A 99 8.09 20.10 28.28
C SER A 99 7.93 20.24 26.77
N TYR A 100 7.46 21.39 26.33
CA TYR A 100 7.32 21.67 24.90
C TYR A 100 8.67 21.91 24.25
N ASP A 101 9.08 21.01 23.35
CA ASP A 101 10.34 21.08 22.61
C ASP A 101 10.16 20.82 21.10
N TYR A 102 8.95 20.64 20.61
CA TYR A 102 8.67 20.28 19.22
C TYR A 102 9.11 21.36 18.23
N ILE A 103 8.77 22.64 18.47
CA ILE A 103 9.23 23.80 17.69
C ILE A 103 9.80 24.84 18.65
N THR A 104 11.11 25.00 18.66
CA THR A 104 11.85 25.91 19.55
C THR A 104 12.55 27.05 18.81
N SER A 105 12.46 27.06 17.46
CA SER A 105 13.08 28.11 16.64
C SER A 105 12.26 28.38 15.37
N ALA A 106 12.45 29.59 14.80
CA ALA A 106 11.82 29.96 13.53
C ALA A 106 12.25 29.01 12.39
N GLN A 107 13.49 28.55 12.39
CA GLN A 107 14.02 27.60 11.41
C GLN A 107 13.25 26.26 11.46
N GLN A 108 13.00 25.74 12.66
CA GLN A 108 12.20 24.51 12.83
C GLN A 108 10.74 24.73 12.40
N GLY A 109 10.17 25.90 12.71
CA GLY A 109 8.82 26.25 12.27
C GLY A 109 8.69 26.30 10.73
N ILE A 110 9.66 26.90 10.05
CA ILE A 110 9.69 26.92 8.56
C ILE A 110 9.85 25.49 8.01
N ALA A 111 10.73 24.67 8.62
CA ALA A 111 10.89 23.28 8.21
C ALA A 111 9.59 22.49 8.34
N GLU A 112 8.82 22.71 9.41
CA GLU A 112 7.53 22.06 9.63
C GLU A 112 6.48 22.49 8.60
N VAL A 113 6.44 23.76 8.22
CA VAL A 113 5.56 24.25 7.13
C VAL A 113 5.90 23.52 5.82
N LEU A 114 7.19 23.45 5.48
CA LEU A 114 7.64 22.79 4.25
C LEU A 114 7.35 21.28 4.26
N PHE A 115 7.57 20.63 5.42
CA PHE A 115 7.24 19.21 5.62
C PHE A 115 5.74 18.93 5.43
N THR A 116 4.88 19.72 6.07
CA THR A 116 3.43 19.52 5.96
C THR A 116 2.90 19.81 4.56
N LEU A 117 3.48 20.76 3.83
CA LEU A 117 3.17 21.00 2.41
C LEU A 117 3.61 19.82 1.56
N ALA A 118 4.84 19.30 1.76
CA ALA A 118 5.31 18.13 1.06
C ALA A 118 4.39 16.91 1.30
N PHE A 119 4.03 16.68 2.56
CA PHE A 119 3.14 15.59 2.95
C PHE A 119 1.73 15.73 2.33
N ALA A 120 1.17 16.94 2.31
CA ALA A 120 -0.14 17.20 1.73
C ALA A 120 -0.19 17.03 0.21
N LEU A 121 0.94 17.26 -0.47
CA LEU A 121 1.08 17.10 -1.92
C LEU A 121 1.47 15.68 -2.34
N ASN A 122 1.90 14.85 -1.41
CA ASN A 122 2.30 13.47 -1.68
C ASN A 122 1.11 12.65 -2.24
N GLY A 123 1.33 11.94 -3.35
CA GLY A 123 0.30 11.16 -4.05
C GLY A 123 -0.64 12.00 -4.94
N SER A 124 -0.33 13.29 -5.15
CA SER A 124 -0.97 14.15 -6.15
C SER A 124 -0.16 14.16 -7.46
N GLU A 125 -0.70 14.77 -8.53
CA GLU A 125 0.04 14.97 -9.78
C GLU A 125 1.29 15.87 -9.64
N ASN A 126 1.59 16.36 -8.43
CA ASN A 126 2.66 17.32 -8.12
C ASN A 126 3.84 16.70 -7.36
N ASP A 127 4.20 15.45 -7.61
CA ASP A 127 5.26 14.72 -6.89
C ASP A 127 6.62 15.43 -6.89
N GLN A 128 6.97 16.16 -7.97
CA GLN A 128 8.21 16.94 -8.02
C GLN A 128 8.21 18.10 -7.03
N THR A 129 7.09 18.78 -6.88
CA THR A 129 6.92 19.88 -5.91
C THR A 129 6.96 19.35 -4.47
N SER A 130 6.35 18.19 -4.23
CA SER A 130 6.40 17.49 -2.95
C SER A 130 7.86 17.19 -2.54
N LEU A 131 8.66 16.61 -3.45
CA LEU A 131 10.08 16.33 -3.19
C LEU A 131 10.88 17.61 -2.94
N LEU A 132 10.64 18.69 -3.67
CA LEU A 132 11.30 19.97 -3.45
C LEU A 132 11.06 20.47 -2.02
N TYR A 133 9.81 20.51 -1.57
CA TYR A 133 9.49 20.95 -0.22
C TYR A 133 10.06 20.01 0.85
N ALA A 134 10.02 18.69 0.63
CA ALA A 134 10.63 17.73 1.55
C ALA A 134 12.15 17.94 1.69
N ARG A 135 12.85 18.19 0.57
CA ARG A 135 14.31 18.49 0.58
C ARG A 135 14.62 19.80 1.28
N LEU A 136 13.82 20.85 1.06
CA LEU A 136 13.97 22.13 1.77
C LEU A 136 13.72 21.94 3.28
N ALA A 137 12.70 21.22 3.67
CA ALA A 137 12.43 20.89 5.07
C ALA A 137 13.63 20.13 5.70
N GLN A 138 14.13 19.12 5.00
CA GLN A 138 15.30 18.34 5.45
C GLN A 138 16.56 19.20 5.57
N SER A 139 16.79 20.17 4.66
CA SER A 139 17.94 21.08 4.77
C SER A 139 17.91 21.96 6.02
N LEU A 140 16.70 22.30 6.48
CA LEU A 140 16.50 23.09 7.70
C LEU A 140 16.53 22.25 8.99
N ARG A 141 16.11 20.97 8.92
CA ARG A 141 16.14 19.99 10.03
C ARG A 141 16.74 18.65 9.55
N PRO A 142 18.06 18.57 9.35
CA PRO A 142 18.71 17.41 8.72
C PRO A 142 18.50 16.09 9.45
N ASN A 143 18.32 16.12 10.77
CA ASN A 143 18.16 14.94 11.61
C ASN A 143 16.69 14.61 11.93
N ASN A 144 15.71 15.29 11.30
CA ASN A 144 14.32 14.98 11.51
C ASN A 144 13.92 13.72 10.76
N ALA A 145 13.71 12.62 11.48
CA ALA A 145 13.47 11.31 10.90
C ALA A 145 12.19 11.26 10.06
N GLU A 146 11.12 11.97 10.43
CA GLU A 146 9.89 12.02 9.65
C GLU A 146 10.12 12.67 8.27
N THR A 147 10.88 13.75 8.24
CA THR A 147 11.25 14.42 6.99
C THR A 147 12.15 13.52 6.13
N ILE A 148 13.09 12.81 6.74
CA ILE A 148 13.97 11.86 6.04
C ILE A 148 13.12 10.72 5.44
N LEU A 149 12.19 10.13 6.19
CA LEU A 149 11.28 9.09 5.69
C LEU A 149 10.49 9.57 4.47
N LEU A 150 9.82 10.72 4.58
CA LEU A 150 9.03 11.28 3.49
C LEU A 150 9.90 11.56 2.25
N THR A 151 11.07 12.18 2.46
CA THR A 151 12.00 12.46 1.35
C THR A 151 12.45 11.19 0.66
N SER A 152 12.75 10.13 1.43
CA SER A 152 13.19 8.84 0.88
C SER A 152 12.06 8.14 0.09
N GLU A 153 10.82 8.19 0.59
CA GLU A 153 9.66 7.66 -0.13
C GLU A 153 9.46 8.38 -1.47
N LEU A 154 9.49 9.72 -1.46
CA LEU A 154 9.36 10.53 -2.68
C LEU A 154 10.48 10.28 -3.69
N LEU A 155 11.73 10.07 -3.22
CA LEU A 155 12.84 9.68 -4.07
C LEU A 155 12.64 8.31 -4.69
N ARG A 156 12.18 7.31 -3.90
CA ARG A 156 11.85 5.98 -4.39
C ARG A 156 10.77 6.03 -5.48
N ASP A 157 9.71 6.80 -5.25
CA ASP A 157 8.59 6.92 -6.18
C ASP A 157 9.02 7.60 -7.50
N GLN A 158 10.02 8.48 -7.45
CA GLN A 158 10.69 9.05 -8.62
C GLN A 158 11.82 8.17 -9.18
N LYS A 159 11.95 6.92 -8.72
CA LYS A 159 12.97 5.94 -9.13
C LYS A 159 14.42 6.37 -8.85
N GLN A 160 14.63 7.33 -7.94
CA GLN A 160 15.95 7.75 -7.48
C GLN A 160 16.41 6.85 -6.31
N PHE A 161 16.53 5.55 -6.59
CA PHE A 161 16.66 4.51 -5.57
C PHE A 161 17.92 4.63 -4.72
N ASP A 162 19.07 4.92 -5.32
CA ASP A 162 20.32 5.00 -4.57
C ASP A 162 20.29 6.18 -3.59
N LEU A 163 19.75 7.34 -4.01
CA LEU A 163 19.57 8.49 -3.11
C LEU A 163 18.55 8.20 -1.99
N ALA A 164 17.50 7.44 -2.27
CA ALA A 164 16.54 7.04 -1.25
C ALA A 164 17.18 6.12 -0.20
N ILE A 165 17.98 5.14 -0.65
CA ILE A 165 18.70 4.20 0.23
C ILE A 165 19.67 4.96 1.14
N GLU A 166 20.54 5.81 0.57
CA GLU A 166 21.47 6.63 1.31
C GLU A 166 20.77 7.52 2.36
N ASN A 167 19.62 8.08 1.97
CA ASN A 167 18.87 8.95 2.87
C ASN A 167 18.26 8.17 4.05
N TYR A 168 17.70 6.97 3.83
CA TYR A 168 17.23 6.08 4.90
C TYR A 168 18.34 5.73 5.89
N GLU A 169 19.56 5.47 5.40
CA GLU A 169 20.72 5.08 6.21
C GLU A 169 21.21 6.20 7.17
N THR A 170 20.77 7.44 6.97
CA THR A 170 21.06 8.54 7.90
C THR A 170 20.31 8.43 9.22
N ILE A 171 19.23 7.63 9.30
CA ILE A 171 18.46 7.45 10.54
C ILE A 171 19.19 6.47 11.46
N SER A 172 19.59 6.96 12.64
CA SER A 172 20.37 6.17 13.60
C SER A 172 19.53 5.03 14.22
N LYS A 173 20.22 3.98 14.69
CA LYS A 173 19.58 2.81 15.33
C LYS A 173 18.81 3.16 16.61
N ASP A 174 19.17 4.23 17.28
CA ASP A 174 18.53 4.69 18.51
C ASP A 174 17.26 5.51 18.23
N ASN A 175 17.02 5.90 16.98
CA ASN A 175 15.83 6.64 16.60
C ASN A 175 14.59 5.73 16.61
N SER A 176 13.48 6.25 17.13
CA SER A 176 12.18 5.51 17.19
C SER A 176 11.67 5.08 15.83
N LEU A 177 12.01 5.82 14.77
CA LEU A 177 11.60 5.54 13.38
C LEU A 177 12.60 4.67 12.61
N TYR A 178 13.69 4.21 13.25
CA TYR A 178 14.72 3.36 12.63
C TYR A 178 14.11 2.12 11.97
N LEU A 179 13.19 1.44 12.65
CA LEU A 179 12.52 0.26 12.08
C LEU A 179 11.74 0.60 10.81
N SER A 180 11.05 1.74 10.78
CA SER A 180 10.33 2.20 9.60
C SER A 180 11.28 2.56 8.46
N ALA A 181 12.42 3.18 8.78
CA ALA A 181 13.45 3.51 7.81
C ALA A 181 14.06 2.26 7.16
N GLU A 182 14.42 1.26 7.95
CA GLU A 182 14.99 0.02 7.43
C GLU A 182 13.99 -0.81 6.60
N ILE A 183 12.70 -0.80 6.96
CA ILE A 183 11.66 -1.40 6.12
C ILE A 183 11.54 -0.63 4.79
N GLY A 184 11.47 0.70 4.82
CA GLY A 184 11.44 1.54 3.61
C GLY A 184 12.67 1.37 2.73
N ARG A 185 13.86 1.22 3.35
CA ARG A 185 15.11 0.90 2.67
C ARG A 185 15.04 -0.46 1.97
N ALA A 186 14.52 -1.48 2.64
CA ALA A 186 14.34 -2.80 2.05
C ALA A 186 13.32 -2.78 0.88
N GLU A 187 12.22 -2.06 1.00
CA GLU A 187 11.26 -1.86 -0.10
C GLU A 187 11.91 -1.14 -1.29
N THR A 188 12.75 -0.15 -1.02
CA THR A 188 13.51 0.57 -2.05
C THR A 188 14.52 -0.34 -2.75
N LEU A 189 15.20 -1.22 -2.02
CA LEU A 189 16.09 -2.23 -2.59
C LEU A 189 15.35 -3.20 -3.50
N ILE A 190 14.13 -3.60 -3.14
CA ILE A 190 13.28 -4.43 -4.02
C ILE A 190 12.94 -3.67 -5.31
N ALA A 191 12.53 -2.40 -5.20
CA ALA A 191 12.20 -1.56 -6.35
C ALA A 191 13.42 -1.29 -7.26
N ALA A 192 14.63 -1.30 -6.67
CA ALA A 192 15.91 -1.17 -7.38
C ALA A 192 16.42 -2.50 -7.98
N ASP A 193 15.61 -3.55 -8.00
CA ASP A 193 15.98 -4.91 -8.46
C ASP A 193 17.16 -5.52 -7.66
N LYS A 194 17.24 -5.19 -6.36
CA LYS A 194 18.24 -5.73 -5.41
C LYS A 194 17.57 -6.58 -4.30
N PRO A 195 16.70 -7.56 -4.62
CA PRO A 195 15.85 -8.24 -3.63
C PRO A 195 16.63 -9.09 -2.62
N ASP A 196 17.80 -9.60 -2.96
CA ASP A 196 18.60 -10.39 -2.01
C ASP A 196 19.18 -9.50 -0.89
N LEU A 197 19.56 -8.25 -1.20
CA LEU A 197 19.99 -7.29 -0.20
C LEU A 197 18.81 -6.88 0.71
N ALA A 198 17.62 -6.66 0.15
CA ALA A 198 16.42 -6.41 0.93
C ALA A 198 16.11 -7.54 1.92
N ILE A 199 16.19 -8.80 1.46
CA ILE A 199 15.98 -9.97 2.31
C ILE A 199 17.02 -10.04 3.42
N ALA A 200 18.28 -9.70 3.16
CA ALA A 200 19.33 -9.67 4.20
C ALA A 200 18.99 -8.66 5.30
N VAL A 201 18.60 -7.43 4.93
CA VAL A 201 18.15 -6.39 5.86
C VAL A 201 16.95 -6.87 6.68
N LEU A 202 15.91 -7.39 6.03
CA LEU A 202 14.68 -7.83 6.70
C LEU A 202 14.91 -9.04 7.62
N LYS A 203 15.85 -9.92 7.30
CA LYS A 203 16.26 -11.00 8.21
C LYS A 203 16.96 -10.49 9.47
N GLU A 204 17.84 -9.49 9.34
CA GLU A 204 18.47 -8.85 10.51
C GLU A 204 17.39 -8.20 11.39
N LEU A 205 16.46 -7.48 10.78
CA LEU A 205 15.32 -6.90 11.52
C LEU A 205 14.46 -7.97 12.20
N ALA A 206 14.21 -9.11 11.56
CA ALA A 206 13.44 -10.20 12.13
C ALA A 206 14.09 -10.84 13.38
N VAL A 207 15.43 -10.79 13.46
CA VAL A 207 16.19 -11.22 14.67
C VAL A 207 16.06 -10.19 15.79
N ASN A 208 16.14 -8.89 15.49
CA ASN A 208 16.13 -7.82 16.48
C ASN A 208 14.70 -7.44 16.92
N TYR A 209 13.71 -7.49 15.99
CA TYR A 209 12.32 -7.09 16.20
C TYR A 209 11.36 -8.28 16.10
N LYS A 210 11.60 -9.32 16.89
CA LYS A 210 10.88 -10.62 16.85
C LYS A 210 9.36 -10.53 17.05
N LYS A 211 8.87 -9.41 17.61
CA LYS A 211 7.44 -9.15 17.88
C LYS A 211 6.80 -8.20 16.85
N SER A 212 7.54 -7.70 15.87
CA SER A 212 7.01 -6.80 14.85
C SER A 212 6.36 -7.58 13.70
N SER A 213 5.05 -7.58 13.62
CA SER A 213 4.32 -8.17 12.48
C SER A 213 4.70 -7.51 11.15
N ARG A 214 5.01 -6.19 11.14
CA ARG A 214 5.44 -5.44 9.95
C ARG A 214 6.71 -6.04 9.33
N VAL A 215 7.72 -6.35 10.13
CA VAL A 215 8.97 -6.97 9.64
C VAL A 215 8.70 -8.27 8.92
N PHE A 216 7.87 -9.14 9.52
CA PHE A 216 7.55 -10.43 8.91
C PHE A 216 6.63 -10.28 7.69
N MET A 217 5.77 -9.26 7.64
CA MET A 217 5.02 -8.90 6.44
C MET A 217 5.95 -8.53 5.29
N SER A 218 6.86 -7.57 5.51
CA SER A 218 7.82 -7.11 4.48
C SER A 218 8.76 -8.24 4.03
N LEU A 219 9.20 -9.12 4.95
CA LEU A 219 9.99 -10.30 4.61
C LEU A 219 9.19 -11.28 3.75
N GLY A 220 7.91 -11.48 4.04
CA GLY A 220 6.99 -12.27 3.24
C GLY A 220 6.82 -11.69 1.84
N ASP A 221 6.64 -10.36 1.73
CA ASP A 221 6.52 -9.66 0.44
C ASP A 221 7.79 -9.80 -0.41
N ALA A 222 8.97 -9.64 0.20
CA ALA A 222 10.25 -9.83 -0.47
C ALA A 222 10.41 -11.26 -1.02
N TYR A 223 10.08 -12.28 -0.23
CA TYR A 223 10.11 -13.67 -0.70
C TYR A 223 9.07 -13.95 -1.77
N ARG A 224 7.85 -13.41 -1.64
CA ARG A 224 6.78 -13.57 -2.62
C ARG A 224 7.17 -12.96 -3.97
N GLY A 225 7.77 -11.77 -3.97
CA GLY A 225 8.31 -11.14 -5.18
C GLY A 225 9.34 -12.02 -5.90
N GLN A 226 10.16 -12.76 -5.16
CA GLN A 226 11.08 -13.76 -5.71
C GLN A 226 10.43 -15.12 -6.02
N LYS A 227 9.12 -15.25 -6.00
CA LYS A 227 8.38 -16.51 -6.19
C LYS A 227 8.79 -17.63 -5.19
N LYS A 228 9.44 -17.28 -4.05
CA LYS A 228 9.83 -18.20 -2.97
C LYS A 228 8.64 -18.42 -2.01
N PHE A 229 7.53 -18.97 -2.53
CA PHE A 229 6.22 -18.99 -1.85
C PHE A 229 6.20 -19.72 -0.51
N MET A 230 7.03 -20.77 -0.33
CA MET A 230 7.12 -21.48 0.96
C MET A 230 7.71 -20.57 2.06
N LEU A 231 8.79 -19.84 1.74
CA LEU A 231 9.41 -18.89 2.67
C LEU A 231 8.49 -17.69 2.95
N ALA A 232 7.84 -17.18 1.90
CA ALA A 232 6.85 -16.11 2.04
C ALA A 232 5.72 -16.50 2.99
N ARG A 233 5.11 -17.69 2.78
CA ARG A 233 4.07 -18.21 3.67
C ARG A 233 4.54 -18.30 5.12
N SER A 234 5.75 -18.85 5.35
CA SER A 234 6.30 -18.96 6.70
C SER A 234 6.46 -17.60 7.39
N ALA A 235 6.90 -16.58 6.65
CA ALA A 235 7.01 -15.22 7.16
C ALA A 235 5.63 -14.63 7.47
N TYR A 236 4.65 -14.77 6.58
CA TYR A 236 3.29 -14.30 6.82
C TYR A 236 2.57 -15.06 7.95
N ASP A 237 2.77 -16.38 8.09
CA ASP A 237 2.25 -17.15 9.24
C ASP A 237 2.80 -16.59 10.55
N LYS A 238 4.10 -16.21 10.58
CA LYS A 238 4.70 -15.54 11.72
C LYS A 238 4.07 -14.15 11.95
N ALA A 239 3.89 -13.34 10.91
CA ALA A 239 3.19 -12.05 11.02
C ALA A 239 1.77 -12.25 11.59
N GLN A 240 1.01 -13.22 11.07
CA GLN A 240 -0.32 -13.55 11.56
C GLN A 240 -0.33 -13.92 13.04
N SER A 241 0.66 -14.67 13.52
CA SER A 241 0.76 -15.04 14.94
C SER A 241 1.00 -13.85 15.88
N LEU A 242 1.40 -12.69 15.34
CA LEU A 242 1.76 -11.49 16.10
C LEU A 242 0.68 -10.41 16.13
N ILE A 243 -0.32 -10.45 15.24
CA ILE A 243 -1.34 -9.40 15.12
C ILE A 243 -2.49 -9.49 16.13
N GLY A 244 -2.57 -10.50 16.97
CA GLY A 244 -3.70 -10.70 17.86
C GLY A 244 -5.03 -10.92 17.12
N LYS A 245 -6.11 -10.23 17.55
CA LYS A 245 -7.41 -10.32 16.86
C LYS A 245 -7.35 -9.53 15.53
N PRO A 246 -7.61 -10.19 14.38
CA PRO A 246 -7.62 -9.49 13.09
C PRO A 246 -8.67 -8.38 13.03
N ASN A 247 -8.32 -7.30 12.32
CA ASN A 247 -9.21 -6.19 12.00
C ASN A 247 -9.08 -5.79 10.51
N SER A 248 -9.82 -4.77 10.08
CA SER A 248 -9.85 -4.35 8.68
C SER A 248 -8.49 -3.98 8.08
N SER A 249 -7.50 -3.54 8.87
CA SER A 249 -6.16 -3.23 8.34
C SER A 249 -5.35 -4.48 7.95
N HIS A 250 -5.73 -5.66 8.45
CA HIS A 250 -5.02 -6.92 8.23
C HIS A 250 -5.48 -7.70 6.98
N TRP A 251 -6.42 -7.17 6.19
CA TRP A 251 -6.93 -7.88 5.00
C TRP A 251 -5.83 -8.31 4.04
N PHE A 252 -4.80 -7.46 3.86
CA PHE A 252 -3.71 -7.72 2.92
C PHE A 252 -2.85 -8.92 3.34
N LEU A 253 -2.62 -9.14 4.65
CA LEU A 253 -1.93 -10.31 5.18
C LEU A 253 -2.66 -11.61 4.78
N PHE A 254 -3.97 -11.66 4.95
CA PHE A 254 -4.75 -12.84 4.58
C PHE A 254 -4.83 -13.02 3.06
N TYR A 255 -4.90 -11.94 2.31
CA TYR A 255 -4.85 -11.99 0.85
C TYR A 255 -3.53 -12.59 0.36
N THR A 256 -2.38 -12.15 0.87
CA THR A 256 -1.06 -12.66 0.47
C THR A 256 -0.81 -14.09 0.93
N LEU A 257 -1.31 -14.48 2.12
CA LEU A 257 -1.37 -15.87 2.56
C LEU A 257 -2.20 -16.73 1.62
N GLY A 258 -3.34 -16.22 1.13
CA GLY A 258 -4.17 -16.86 0.13
C GLY A 258 -3.37 -17.15 -1.15
N ILE A 259 -2.68 -16.15 -1.69
CA ILE A 259 -1.81 -16.29 -2.87
C ILE A 259 -0.72 -17.35 -2.62
N CYS A 260 0.00 -17.27 -1.52
CA CYS A 260 1.06 -18.23 -1.23
C CYS A 260 0.53 -19.66 -1.15
N ASN A 261 -0.61 -19.88 -0.49
CA ASN A 261 -1.21 -21.21 -0.40
C ASN A 261 -1.72 -21.72 -1.76
N GLU A 262 -2.25 -20.84 -2.60
CA GLU A 262 -2.65 -21.18 -3.97
C GLU A 262 -1.44 -21.62 -4.81
N ARG A 263 -0.37 -20.82 -4.83
CA ARG A 263 0.87 -21.14 -5.56
C ARG A 263 1.56 -22.41 -5.06
N LEU A 264 1.35 -22.80 -3.81
CA LEU A 264 1.80 -24.05 -3.22
C LEU A 264 0.83 -25.22 -3.43
N GLY A 265 -0.27 -25.03 -4.19
CA GLY A 265 -1.26 -26.07 -4.46
C GLY A 265 -2.21 -26.37 -3.29
N ASN A 266 -2.17 -25.62 -2.20
CA ASN A 266 -3.03 -25.83 -1.03
C ASN A 266 -4.32 -25.02 -1.15
N TRP A 267 -5.20 -25.44 -2.04
CA TRP A 267 -6.45 -24.74 -2.31
C TRP A 267 -7.36 -24.54 -1.07
N PRO A 268 -7.59 -25.53 -0.18
CA PRO A 268 -8.47 -25.31 0.98
C PRO A 268 -8.00 -24.15 1.88
N ARG A 269 -6.68 -24.04 2.12
CA ARG A 269 -6.11 -22.92 2.88
C ARG A 269 -6.13 -21.62 2.10
N ALA A 270 -5.93 -21.67 0.78
CA ALA A 270 -6.02 -20.48 -0.06
C ALA A 270 -7.43 -19.86 0.01
N GLU A 271 -8.49 -20.66 -0.24
CA GLU A 271 -9.88 -20.20 -0.16
C GLU A 271 -10.22 -19.65 1.23
N MET A 272 -9.82 -20.34 2.29
CA MET A 272 -10.02 -19.87 3.67
C MET A 272 -9.40 -18.48 3.91
N ASN A 273 -8.15 -18.28 3.47
CA ASN A 273 -7.46 -17.01 3.66
C ASN A 273 -8.07 -15.88 2.81
N PHE A 274 -8.47 -16.14 1.56
CA PHE A 274 -9.16 -15.14 0.75
C PHE A 274 -10.52 -14.76 1.34
N ARG A 275 -11.26 -15.71 1.91
CA ARG A 275 -12.53 -15.41 2.59
C ARG A 275 -12.32 -14.58 3.84
N MET A 276 -11.31 -14.91 4.67
CA MET A 276 -10.93 -14.08 5.81
C MET A 276 -10.56 -12.66 5.36
N ALA A 277 -9.82 -12.51 4.27
CA ALA A 277 -9.51 -11.20 3.71
C ALA A 277 -10.77 -10.43 3.28
N LEU A 278 -11.76 -11.11 2.69
CA LEU A 278 -13.07 -10.52 2.35
C LEU A 278 -13.90 -10.16 3.58
N ASP A 279 -13.88 -10.98 4.63
CA ASP A 279 -14.57 -10.66 5.89
C ASP A 279 -14.01 -9.38 6.52
N LEU A 280 -12.70 -9.15 6.40
CA LEU A 280 -12.03 -7.95 6.88
C LEU A 280 -12.19 -6.74 5.95
N SER A 281 -12.33 -6.96 4.64
CA SER A 281 -12.54 -5.93 3.62
C SER A 281 -13.50 -6.41 2.51
N PRO A 282 -14.83 -6.38 2.75
CA PRO A 282 -15.82 -7.07 1.91
C PRO A 282 -15.92 -6.57 0.46
N ASN A 283 -15.52 -5.33 0.20
CA ASN A 283 -15.62 -4.71 -1.12
C ASN A 283 -14.24 -4.48 -1.79
N GLN A 284 -13.18 -5.17 -1.30
CA GLN A 284 -11.85 -5.00 -1.89
C GLN A 284 -11.77 -5.65 -3.27
N PRO A 285 -11.62 -4.85 -4.36
CA PRO A 285 -11.72 -5.37 -5.72
C PRO A 285 -10.67 -6.43 -6.05
N LEU A 286 -9.46 -6.29 -5.49
CA LEU A 286 -8.36 -7.25 -5.71
C LEU A 286 -8.72 -8.65 -5.19
N ILE A 287 -9.31 -8.73 -3.99
CA ILE A 287 -9.67 -10.02 -3.40
C ILE A 287 -10.86 -10.63 -4.14
N LEU A 288 -11.89 -9.81 -4.42
CA LEU A 288 -13.08 -10.23 -5.16
C LEU A 288 -12.70 -10.80 -6.52
N ASN A 289 -11.83 -10.11 -7.26
CA ASN A 289 -11.35 -10.56 -8.56
C ASN A 289 -10.53 -11.86 -8.44
N TYR A 290 -9.54 -11.88 -7.55
CA TYR A 290 -8.62 -13.02 -7.45
C TYR A 290 -9.33 -14.29 -7.01
N LEU A 291 -10.16 -14.24 -5.95
CA LEU A 291 -10.93 -15.39 -5.50
C LEU A 291 -11.96 -15.81 -6.54
N GLY A 292 -12.69 -14.85 -7.15
CA GLY A 292 -13.64 -15.11 -8.20
C GLY A 292 -13.01 -15.83 -9.39
N TYR A 293 -11.88 -15.32 -9.90
CA TYR A 293 -11.12 -15.93 -10.97
C TYR A 293 -10.69 -17.37 -10.63
N LEU A 294 -10.12 -17.60 -9.45
CA LEU A 294 -9.70 -18.94 -9.02
C LEU A 294 -10.87 -19.92 -8.87
N LEU A 295 -12.03 -19.47 -8.43
CA LEU A 295 -13.23 -20.30 -8.38
C LEU A 295 -13.70 -20.71 -9.78
N VAL A 296 -13.60 -19.80 -10.76
CA VAL A 296 -13.86 -20.08 -12.18
C VAL A 296 -12.89 -21.13 -12.72
N GLU A 297 -11.57 -20.90 -12.53
CA GLU A 297 -10.52 -21.84 -12.97
C GLU A 297 -10.73 -23.27 -12.41
N LYS A 298 -11.21 -23.36 -11.19
CA LYS A 298 -11.49 -24.65 -10.54
C LYS A 298 -12.87 -25.20 -10.81
N ASN A 299 -13.65 -24.53 -11.66
CA ASN A 299 -15.05 -24.89 -11.98
C ASN A 299 -15.91 -25.07 -10.71
N LYS A 300 -15.72 -24.17 -9.71
CA LYS A 300 -16.43 -24.21 -8.42
C LYS A 300 -17.22 -22.94 -8.20
N LYS A 301 -18.45 -23.07 -7.66
CA LYS A 301 -19.26 -21.93 -7.21
C LYS A 301 -19.34 -20.80 -8.27
N LEU A 302 -19.56 -21.18 -9.53
CA LEU A 302 -19.44 -20.28 -10.69
C LEU A 302 -20.32 -19.03 -10.60
N GLU A 303 -21.55 -19.14 -10.07
CA GLU A 303 -22.42 -17.98 -9.89
C GLU A 303 -21.93 -17.03 -8.77
N GLU A 304 -21.35 -17.58 -7.71
CA GLU A 304 -20.69 -16.77 -6.66
C GLU A 304 -19.47 -16.06 -7.26
N ALA A 305 -18.63 -16.79 -8.00
CA ALA A 305 -17.44 -16.27 -8.67
C ALA A 305 -17.77 -15.11 -9.62
N ARG A 306 -18.79 -15.27 -10.47
CA ARG A 306 -19.25 -14.23 -11.39
C ARG A 306 -19.69 -12.97 -10.65
N LYS A 307 -20.50 -13.11 -9.59
CA LYS A 307 -20.95 -11.96 -8.77
C LYS A 307 -19.79 -11.23 -8.09
N MET A 308 -18.76 -11.95 -7.65
CA MET A 308 -17.55 -11.35 -7.10
C MET A 308 -16.81 -10.52 -8.15
N ILE A 309 -16.59 -11.08 -9.34
CA ILE A 309 -15.90 -10.41 -10.44
C ILE A 309 -16.69 -9.19 -10.91
N GLU A 310 -18.02 -9.29 -11.07
CA GLU A 310 -18.89 -8.16 -11.42
C GLU A 310 -18.77 -7.00 -10.43
N LYS A 311 -18.74 -7.30 -9.11
CA LYS A 311 -18.50 -6.28 -8.08
C LYS A 311 -17.13 -5.65 -8.21
N ALA A 312 -16.10 -6.44 -8.53
CA ALA A 312 -14.75 -5.94 -8.75
C ALA A 312 -14.68 -4.99 -9.95
N VAL A 313 -15.35 -5.35 -11.07
CA VAL A 313 -15.47 -4.50 -12.27
C VAL A 313 -16.19 -3.20 -11.95
N ALA A 314 -17.32 -3.27 -11.23
CA ALA A 314 -18.08 -2.08 -10.83
C ALA A 314 -17.24 -1.11 -9.98
N ALA A 315 -16.38 -1.63 -9.12
CA ALA A 315 -15.48 -0.83 -8.28
C ALA A 315 -14.25 -0.28 -9.04
N ARG A 316 -13.80 -0.96 -10.11
CA ARG A 316 -12.64 -0.59 -10.94
C ARG A 316 -12.93 -0.80 -12.43
N PRO A 317 -13.79 0.04 -13.03
CA PRO A 317 -14.29 -0.16 -14.40
C PRO A 317 -13.23 0.06 -15.51
N ASN A 318 -12.06 0.57 -15.17
CA ASN A 318 -10.95 0.77 -16.10
C ASN A 318 -9.75 -0.14 -15.80
N SER A 319 -9.94 -1.21 -15.04
CA SER A 319 -8.90 -2.19 -14.76
C SER A 319 -8.97 -3.35 -15.75
N GLY A 320 -8.07 -3.36 -16.75
CA GLY A 320 -8.07 -4.35 -17.84
C GLY A 320 -8.03 -5.79 -17.31
N PHE A 321 -7.18 -6.08 -16.32
CA PHE A 321 -7.07 -7.44 -15.76
C PHE A 321 -8.32 -7.90 -14.99
N ILE A 322 -9.11 -6.98 -14.39
CA ILE A 322 -10.37 -7.34 -13.74
C ILE A 322 -11.45 -7.58 -14.79
N ILE A 323 -11.45 -6.80 -15.86
CA ILE A 323 -12.39 -6.96 -16.97
C ILE A 323 -12.08 -8.24 -17.76
N ASP A 324 -10.82 -8.58 -17.97
CA ASP A 324 -10.40 -9.87 -18.54
C ASP A 324 -10.96 -11.05 -17.71
N SER A 325 -10.83 -10.98 -16.38
CA SER A 325 -11.39 -11.99 -15.48
C SER A 325 -12.91 -12.15 -15.64
N LEU A 326 -13.65 -11.05 -15.90
CA LEU A 326 -15.09 -11.13 -16.22
C LEU A 326 -15.32 -11.86 -17.53
N GLY A 327 -14.63 -11.45 -18.61
CA GLY A 327 -14.75 -12.10 -19.92
C GLY A 327 -14.39 -13.58 -19.84
N TRP A 328 -13.31 -13.93 -19.13
CA TRP A 328 -12.90 -15.33 -18.94
C TRP A 328 -13.91 -16.14 -18.13
N SER A 329 -14.55 -15.53 -17.12
CA SER A 329 -15.63 -16.19 -16.38
C SER A 329 -16.83 -16.50 -17.26
N LEU A 330 -17.22 -15.59 -18.15
CA LEU A 330 -18.30 -15.79 -19.12
C LEU A 330 -17.93 -16.87 -20.14
N PHE A 331 -16.69 -16.86 -20.63
CA PHE A 331 -16.17 -17.91 -21.51
C PHE A 331 -16.24 -19.29 -20.86
N THR A 332 -15.80 -19.42 -19.61
CA THR A 332 -15.83 -20.70 -18.87
C THR A 332 -17.24 -21.19 -18.61
N LEU A 333 -18.21 -20.27 -18.45
CA LEU A 333 -19.64 -20.56 -18.36
C LEU A 333 -20.31 -20.93 -19.71
N GLY A 334 -19.56 -20.90 -20.82
CA GLY A 334 -20.05 -21.13 -22.15
C GLY A 334 -20.85 -19.98 -22.77
N LYS A 335 -20.84 -18.79 -22.13
CA LYS A 335 -21.49 -17.55 -22.59
C LYS A 335 -20.56 -16.77 -23.51
N PHE A 336 -20.21 -17.37 -24.65
CA PHE A 336 -19.14 -16.86 -25.51
C PHE A 336 -19.45 -15.50 -26.12
N GLU A 337 -20.70 -15.26 -26.54
CA GLU A 337 -21.16 -13.98 -27.09
C GLU A 337 -21.10 -12.86 -26.05
N ASP A 338 -21.49 -13.16 -24.80
CA ASP A 338 -21.45 -12.20 -23.70
C ASP A 338 -20.00 -11.84 -23.31
N ALA A 339 -19.04 -12.76 -23.58
CA ALA A 339 -17.63 -12.56 -23.27
C ALA A 339 -16.92 -11.61 -24.24
N ILE A 340 -17.49 -11.34 -25.44
CA ILE A 340 -16.82 -10.53 -26.47
C ILE A 340 -16.52 -9.11 -25.96
N GLN A 341 -17.55 -8.40 -25.52
CA GLN A 341 -17.42 -6.99 -25.11
C GLN A 341 -16.43 -6.80 -23.95
N PRO A 342 -16.50 -7.57 -22.84
CA PRO A 342 -15.49 -7.46 -21.78
C PRO A 342 -14.08 -7.77 -22.28
N MET A 343 -13.90 -8.79 -23.11
CA MET A 343 -12.56 -9.15 -23.62
C MET A 343 -12.00 -8.10 -24.58
N GLU A 344 -12.80 -7.56 -25.49
CA GLU A 344 -12.38 -6.46 -26.35
C GLU A 344 -11.99 -5.25 -25.51
N ARG A 345 -12.75 -4.91 -24.46
CA ARG A 345 -12.42 -3.82 -23.54
C ARG A 345 -11.15 -4.09 -22.75
N ALA A 346 -10.91 -5.32 -22.31
CA ALA A 346 -9.68 -5.69 -21.62
C ALA A 346 -8.44 -5.49 -22.52
N VAL A 347 -8.50 -5.90 -23.79
CA VAL A 347 -7.43 -5.69 -24.78
C VAL A 347 -7.22 -4.20 -25.09
N GLU A 348 -8.27 -3.38 -25.14
CA GLU A 348 -8.11 -1.92 -25.27
C GLU A 348 -7.31 -1.30 -24.11
N LEU A 349 -7.54 -1.77 -22.89
CA LEU A 349 -6.88 -1.27 -21.67
C LEU A 349 -5.49 -1.88 -21.47
N MET A 350 -5.27 -3.09 -21.98
CA MET A 350 -4.00 -3.85 -21.85
C MET A 350 -3.58 -4.41 -23.21
N PRO A 351 -3.23 -3.53 -24.17
CA PRO A 351 -3.01 -3.96 -25.55
C PRO A 351 -1.79 -4.90 -25.72
N ASP A 352 -0.81 -4.80 -24.83
CA ASP A 352 0.46 -5.51 -24.93
C ASP A 352 0.54 -6.73 -23.97
N ASP A 353 -0.59 -7.07 -23.30
CA ASP A 353 -0.62 -8.25 -22.42
C ASP A 353 -0.87 -9.52 -23.22
N PRO A 354 0.04 -10.52 -23.16
CA PRO A 354 -0.08 -11.74 -23.94
C PRO A 354 -1.27 -12.60 -23.52
N ILE A 355 -1.62 -12.64 -22.22
CA ILE A 355 -2.71 -13.46 -21.70
C ILE A 355 -4.05 -12.90 -22.13
N VAL A 356 -4.24 -11.60 -22.03
CA VAL A 356 -5.48 -10.92 -22.40
C VAL A 356 -5.74 -11.07 -23.92
N ASN A 357 -4.69 -10.95 -24.73
CA ASN A 357 -4.81 -11.21 -26.19
C ASN A 357 -5.12 -12.68 -26.50
N ASP A 358 -4.51 -13.64 -25.76
CA ASP A 358 -4.81 -15.06 -25.92
C ASP A 358 -6.28 -15.39 -25.57
N HIS A 359 -6.77 -14.85 -24.45
CA HIS A 359 -8.16 -15.02 -24.02
C HIS A 359 -9.16 -14.46 -25.04
N LEU A 360 -8.91 -13.26 -25.59
CA LEU A 360 -9.79 -12.70 -26.64
C LEU A 360 -9.76 -13.58 -27.90
N GLY A 361 -8.59 -14.13 -28.24
CA GLY A 361 -8.46 -15.11 -29.33
C GLY A 361 -9.34 -16.35 -29.11
N ASP A 362 -9.36 -16.88 -27.89
CA ASP A 362 -10.17 -18.04 -27.50
C ASP A 362 -11.67 -17.73 -27.61
N VAL A 363 -12.10 -16.54 -27.17
CA VAL A 363 -13.50 -16.06 -27.29
C VAL A 363 -13.89 -15.95 -28.78
N TYR A 364 -13.09 -15.25 -29.57
CA TYR A 364 -13.36 -15.13 -31.02
C TYR A 364 -13.45 -16.48 -31.73
N TRP A 365 -12.63 -17.45 -31.34
CA TRP A 365 -12.68 -18.79 -31.89
C TRP A 365 -14.01 -19.48 -31.63
N LYS A 366 -14.52 -19.37 -30.39
CA LYS A 366 -15.79 -20.00 -29.97
C LYS A 366 -17.03 -19.39 -30.65
N VAL A 367 -17.01 -18.09 -30.95
CA VAL A 367 -18.08 -17.41 -31.69
C VAL A 367 -17.92 -17.47 -33.21
N GLY A 368 -16.97 -18.27 -33.73
CA GLY A 368 -16.78 -18.48 -35.16
C GLY A 368 -15.92 -17.43 -35.88
N ARG A 369 -15.43 -16.39 -35.21
CA ARG A 369 -14.54 -15.33 -35.73
C ARG A 369 -13.09 -15.84 -35.84
N LYS A 370 -12.88 -16.91 -36.61
CA LYS A 370 -11.63 -17.68 -36.65
C LYS A 370 -10.43 -16.90 -37.17
N ARG A 371 -10.63 -15.89 -38.04
CA ARG A 371 -9.54 -15.03 -38.56
C ARG A 371 -9.05 -14.09 -37.47
N GLU A 372 -9.96 -13.46 -36.77
CA GLU A 372 -9.66 -12.56 -35.67
C GLU A 372 -9.01 -13.32 -34.50
N ALA A 373 -9.50 -14.53 -34.20
CA ALA A 373 -8.86 -15.41 -33.21
C ALA A 373 -7.38 -15.64 -33.51
N LYS A 374 -7.07 -16.05 -34.74
CA LYS A 374 -5.66 -16.26 -35.16
C LYS A 374 -4.84 -14.98 -35.14
N PHE A 375 -5.46 -13.83 -35.39
CA PHE A 375 -4.77 -12.55 -35.28
C PHE A 375 -4.41 -12.25 -33.81
N GLN A 376 -5.33 -12.42 -32.87
CA GLN A 376 -5.07 -12.18 -31.45
C GLN A 376 -4.03 -13.16 -30.88
N TRP A 377 -4.06 -14.43 -31.24
CA TRP A 377 -3.06 -15.40 -30.82
C TRP A 377 -1.65 -15.07 -31.35
N ARG A 378 -1.50 -14.56 -32.61
CA ARG A 378 -0.22 -14.09 -33.13
C ARG A 378 0.28 -12.87 -32.36
N ARG A 379 -0.66 -11.97 -32.04
CA ARG A 379 -0.37 -10.78 -31.25
C ARG A 379 0.09 -11.16 -29.84
N ALA A 380 -0.57 -12.11 -29.18
CA ALA A 380 -0.15 -12.65 -27.89
C ALA A 380 1.30 -13.19 -27.93
N ILE A 381 1.68 -13.93 -28.99
CA ILE A 381 3.06 -14.42 -29.17
C ILE A 381 4.04 -13.25 -29.30
N SER A 382 3.70 -12.14 -29.95
CA SER A 382 4.61 -11.02 -30.16
C SER A 382 4.92 -10.24 -28.87
N PHE A 383 4.19 -10.48 -27.79
CA PHE A 383 4.40 -9.87 -26.47
C PHE A 383 5.11 -10.78 -25.47
N ASP A 384 5.89 -11.75 -25.97
CA ASP A 384 6.80 -12.61 -25.20
C ASP A 384 6.13 -13.32 -23.99
N PRO A 385 5.08 -14.15 -24.23
CA PRO A 385 4.40 -14.91 -23.17
C PRO A 385 5.34 -15.91 -22.49
N GLU A 386 5.01 -16.33 -21.27
CA GLU A 386 5.73 -17.41 -20.58
C GLU A 386 5.79 -18.67 -21.49
N GLU A 387 6.89 -19.44 -21.42
CA GLU A 387 7.15 -20.58 -22.32
C GLU A 387 5.99 -21.58 -22.40
N LYS A 388 5.34 -21.84 -21.28
CA LYS A 388 4.17 -22.73 -21.21
C LYS A 388 3.00 -22.20 -22.05
N GLU A 389 2.72 -20.90 -21.97
CA GLU A 389 1.65 -20.26 -22.73
C GLU A 389 2.04 -20.14 -24.21
N LEU A 390 3.29 -19.82 -24.51
CA LEU A 390 3.81 -19.77 -25.87
C LEU A 390 3.57 -21.09 -26.61
N VAL A 391 3.90 -22.22 -25.99
CA VAL A 391 3.68 -23.57 -26.56
C VAL A 391 2.17 -23.81 -26.81
N ARG A 392 1.31 -23.42 -25.85
CA ARG A 392 -0.13 -23.58 -25.95
C ARG A 392 -0.72 -22.74 -27.08
N ILE A 393 -0.32 -21.47 -27.19
CA ILE A 393 -0.81 -20.54 -28.22
C ILE A 393 -0.36 -21.01 -29.63
N ARG A 394 0.88 -21.44 -29.78
CA ARG A 394 1.37 -22.00 -31.06
C ARG A 394 0.52 -23.19 -31.51
N LYS A 395 0.19 -24.05 -30.55
CA LYS A 395 -0.65 -25.23 -30.87
C LYS A 395 -2.09 -24.83 -31.28
N LYS A 396 -2.67 -23.78 -30.65
CA LYS A 396 -3.95 -23.23 -31.08
C LYS A 396 -3.92 -22.71 -32.52
N LEU A 397 -2.81 -22.08 -32.93
CA LEU A 397 -2.65 -21.61 -34.31
C LEU A 397 -2.58 -22.75 -35.33
N GLU A 398 -2.02 -23.89 -34.94
CA GLU A 398 -1.87 -25.06 -35.79
C GLU A 398 -3.15 -25.88 -35.92
N VAL A 399 -3.75 -26.30 -34.81
CA VAL A 399 -4.86 -27.25 -34.79
C VAL A 399 -6.20 -26.65 -34.34
N GLY A 400 -6.19 -25.41 -33.86
CA GLY A 400 -7.37 -24.73 -33.32
C GLY A 400 -7.60 -25.01 -31.83
N LEU A 401 -8.40 -24.14 -31.19
CA LEU A 401 -8.68 -24.20 -29.75
C LEU A 401 -9.38 -25.52 -29.35
N ASP A 402 -10.35 -25.95 -30.14
CA ASP A 402 -11.18 -27.13 -29.78
C ASP A 402 -10.33 -28.40 -29.64
N GLU A 403 -9.37 -28.59 -30.54
CA GLU A 403 -8.45 -29.74 -30.48
C GLU A 403 -7.48 -29.63 -29.31
N VAL A 404 -6.98 -28.42 -29.00
CA VAL A 404 -6.13 -28.18 -27.81
C VAL A 404 -6.88 -28.53 -26.54
N GLN A 405 -8.12 -28.04 -26.37
CA GLN A 405 -8.96 -28.34 -25.21
C GLN A 405 -9.29 -29.84 -25.10
N ALA A 406 -9.54 -30.51 -26.22
CA ALA A 406 -9.78 -31.96 -26.23
C ALA A 406 -8.59 -32.76 -25.76
N GLN A 407 -7.37 -32.34 -26.11
CA GLN A 407 -6.12 -32.98 -25.68
C GLN A 407 -5.78 -32.72 -24.21
N GLU A 408 -6.09 -31.51 -23.69
CA GLU A 408 -5.92 -31.15 -22.28
C GLU A 408 -6.85 -31.95 -21.34
N LYS A 409 -8.06 -32.27 -21.78
CA LYS A 409 -9.03 -33.11 -21.03
C LYS A 409 -8.64 -34.60 -20.96
N LYS A 410 -7.76 -35.06 -21.84
CA LYS A 410 -7.31 -36.46 -21.87
C LYS A 410 -6.06 -36.73 -21.00
N LYS A 411 -5.40 -35.68 -20.51
CA LYS A 411 -4.29 -35.75 -19.56
C LYS A 411 -4.77 -35.65 -18.11
#